data_a8f704d79857141181a62a033c2f14c6
#
_entry.id   a8f704d79857141181a62a033c2f14c6
#
_cell.length_a   1.000
_cell.length_b   1.000
_cell.length_c   1.000
_cell.angle_alpha   90.00
_cell.angle_beta   90.00
_cell.angle_gamma   90.00
#
_symmetry.space_group_name_H-M   'P 1'
#
loop_
_entity.id
_entity.type
_entity.pdbx_description
1 polymer ?
#
loop_
_entity_poly.entity_id
_entity_poly.type
_entity_poly.pdbx_seq_one_letter_code
_entity_poly.pdbx_strand_id
1 'polypeptide(L)'
;IREKLLEAKLVYGYFPCQSSGNDLIIYQDDERTERMRFTFPRQPIDQRGGKNLCLADYFAARNPVATAPGSDKMDVVAFQLVTMGRKASEHSAKLFQADDYTNYLLFHGLSVEAAEALAEMWHKRIRTELGFADNDAPELAKLFHQGYQGSRYSFGYPACPRLEDQEKLFELLQPERIGVELTEEFQLDPEQSTSAIIVHHPDAKYFNID
;
A
#
# COMPACT_ATOMS: atom_id res chain seq x y z
N ILE A 1 27.84 0.68 -5.28
CA ILE A 1 27.85 -0.81 -5.32
C ILE A 1 28.84 -1.41 -4.30
N ARG A 2 30.00 -0.78 -4.06
CA ARG A 2 30.99 -1.32 -3.11
C ARG A 2 30.57 -1.23 -1.64
N GLU A 3 29.81 -0.23 -1.24
CA GLU A 3 29.47 0.06 0.17
C GLU A 3 28.14 -0.55 0.62
N LYS A 4 27.36 -1.15 -0.28
CA LYS A 4 26.03 -1.74 0.02
C LYS A 4 25.15 -0.81 0.88
N LEU A 5 25.04 0.44 0.45
CA LEU A 5 24.28 1.48 1.15
C LEU A 5 22.76 1.25 1.07
N LEU A 6 22.29 0.65 -0.03
CA LEU A 6 20.90 0.28 -0.20
C LEU A 6 20.70 -1.19 0.16
N GLU A 7 19.85 -1.45 1.16
CA GLU A 7 19.48 -2.78 1.64
C GLU A 7 17.98 -3.01 1.38
N ALA A 8 17.64 -3.41 0.16
CA ALA A 8 16.28 -3.67 -0.24
C ALA A 8 15.66 -4.81 0.59
N LYS A 9 14.60 -4.51 1.34
CA LYS A 9 13.83 -5.46 2.14
C LYS A 9 12.35 -5.17 1.98
N LEU A 10 11.53 -6.19 2.21
CA LEU A 10 10.08 -6.02 2.15
C LEU A 10 9.37 -7.03 3.04
N VAL A 11 8.16 -6.66 3.44
CA VAL A 11 7.15 -7.54 4.02
C VAL A 11 5.83 -7.33 3.28
N TYR A 12 5.05 -8.39 3.14
CA TYR A 12 3.71 -8.34 2.56
C TYR A 12 2.85 -9.47 3.11
N GLY A 13 1.54 -9.34 2.96
CA GLY A 13 0.59 -10.37 3.38
C GLY A 13 -0.76 -10.20 2.72
N TYR A 14 -1.54 -11.28 2.74
CA TYR A 14 -2.91 -11.36 2.26
C TYR A 14 -3.84 -11.58 3.45
N PHE A 15 -4.96 -10.89 3.46
CA PHE A 15 -5.90 -10.93 4.58
C PHE A 15 -7.33 -11.05 4.05
N PRO A 16 -8.16 -11.94 4.63
CA PRO A 16 -9.56 -12.01 4.30
C PRO A 16 -10.25 -10.70 4.71
N CYS A 17 -11.08 -10.19 3.83
CA CYS A 17 -11.74 -8.90 4.05
C CYS A 17 -13.12 -8.81 3.43
N GLN A 18 -13.91 -7.84 3.90
CA GLN A 18 -15.16 -7.40 3.30
C GLN A 18 -15.36 -5.91 3.53
N SER A 19 -16.12 -5.25 2.69
CA SER A 19 -16.49 -3.86 2.89
C SER A 19 -17.84 -3.70 3.59
N SER A 20 -17.98 -2.60 4.33
CA SER A 20 -19.24 -2.18 4.95
C SER A 20 -19.31 -0.65 4.98
N GLY A 21 -20.07 -0.05 4.06
CA GLY A 21 -20.07 1.40 3.89
C GLY A 21 -18.69 1.92 3.48
N ASN A 22 -18.07 2.73 4.32
CA ASN A 22 -16.72 3.27 4.07
C ASN A 22 -15.60 2.44 4.70
N ASP A 23 -15.96 1.33 5.34
CA ASP A 23 -15.04 0.50 6.08
C ASP A 23 -14.57 -0.71 5.27
N LEU A 24 -13.30 -1.02 5.37
CA LEU A 24 -12.72 -2.31 5.02
C LEU A 24 -12.45 -3.08 6.31
N ILE A 25 -13.16 -4.18 6.49
CA ILE A 25 -13.06 -5.05 7.65
C ILE A 25 -12.06 -6.17 7.31
N ILE A 26 -11.03 -6.29 8.13
CA ILE A 26 -10.07 -7.38 8.05
C ILE A 26 -10.46 -8.45 9.06
N TYR A 27 -10.50 -9.69 8.63
CA TYR A 27 -10.84 -10.82 9.48
C TYR A 27 -9.60 -11.60 9.91
N GLN A 28 -9.76 -12.41 10.94
CA GLN A 28 -8.80 -13.45 11.30
C GLN A 28 -8.87 -14.61 10.28
N ASP A 29 -7.96 -15.57 10.40
CA ASP A 29 -7.91 -16.73 9.49
C ASP A 29 -9.18 -17.60 9.53
N ASP A 30 -10.04 -17.42 10.55
CA ASP A 30 -11.35 -18.06 10.65
C ASP A 30 -12.41 -17.43 9.72
N GLU A 31 -12.09 -16.34 9.03
CA GLU A 31 -12.97 -15.57 8.13
C GLU A 31 -14.30 -15.12 8.79
N ARG A 32 -14.33 -15.01 10.10
CA ARG A 32 -15.53 -14.65 10.88
C ARG A 32 -15.28 -13.59 11.93
N THR A 33 -14.15 -13.73 12.63
CA THR A 33 -13.78 -12.80 13.70
C THR A 33 -13.09 -11.57 13.11
N GLU A 34 -13.70 -10.40 13.33
CA GLU A 34 -13.08 -9.13 12.93
C GLU A 34 -11.75 -8.97 13.69
N ARG A 35 -10.68 -8.75 12.97
CA ARG A 35 -9.35 -8.47 13.50
C ARG A 35 -9.14 -6.98 13.66
N MET A 36 -9.44 -6.22 12.60
CA MET A 36 -9.32 -4.77 12.57
C MET A 36 -10.13 -4.16 11.44
N ARG A 37 -10.18 -2.83 11.41
CA ARG A 37 -10.98 -2.08 10.44
C ARG A 37 -10.24 -0.84 9.99
N PHE A 38 -10.25 -0.59 8.67
CA PHE A 38 -9.82 0.65 8.04
C PHE A 38 -11.06 1.44 7.60
N THR A 39 -11.12 2.73 7.91
CA THR A 39 -12.21 3.60 7.45
C THR A 39 -11.65 4.62 6.47
N PHE A 40 -12.14 4.59 5.25
CA PHE A 40 -11.65 5.47 4.18
C PHE A 40 -12.60 6.63 3.93
N PRO A 41 -12.09 7.79 3.51
CA PRO A 41 -12.94 8.89 3.07
C PRO A 41 -13.65 8.53 1.76
N ARG A 42 -14.81 9.12 1.59
CA ARG A 42 -15.59 9.00 0.36
C ARG A 42 -15.60 10.33 -0.37
N GLN A 43 -15.44 10.30 -1.68
CA GLN A 43 -15.58 11.50 -2.51
C GLN A 43 -16.95 12.16 -2.28
N PRO A 44 -17.03 13.50 -2.24
CA PRO A 44 -18.30 14.18 -2.24
C PRO A 44 -19.08 13.86 -3.51
N ILE A 45 -20.39 13.88 -3.42
CA ILE A 45 -21.26 13.67 -4.59
C ILE A 45 -21.09 14.87 -5.52
N ASP A 46 -20.46 14.64 -6.68
CA ASP A 46 -20.40 15.67 -7.73
C ASP A 46 -21.78 15.84 -8.36
N GLN A 47 -22.33 17.05 -8.30
CA GLN A 47 -23.59 17.42 -8.93
C GLN A 47 -23.59 17.24 -10.46
N ARG A 48 -22.42 17.03 -11.08
CA ARG A 48 -22.23 16.76 -12.50
C ARG A 48 -22.24 15.26 -12.85
N GLY A 49 -22.58 14.38 -11.88
CA GLY A 49 -22.68 12.94 -12.12
C GLY A 49 -21.35 12.18 -11.98
N GLY A 50 -20.39 12.75 -11.27
CA GLY A 50 -19.14 12.08 -10.90
C GLY A 50 -19.36 10.86 -9.99
N LYS A 51 -18.40 9.95 -9.97
CA LYS A 51 -18.44 8.77 -9.10
C LYS A 51 -18.16 9.20 -7.66
N ASN A 52 -18.99 8.78 -6.73
CA ASN A 52 -18.79 8.94 -5.28
C ASN A 52 -17.92 7.80 -4.74
N LEU A 53 -16.62 7.81 -5.08
CA LEU A 53 -15.71 6.69 -4.83
C LEU A 53 -15.20 6.67 -3.39
N CYS A 54 -15.05 5.45 -2.86
CA CYS A 54 -14.35 5.13 -1.62
C CYS A 54 -13.51 3.86 -1.86
N LEU A 55 -12.34 3.73 -1.24
CA LEU A 55 -11.53 2.52 -1.39
C LEU A 55 -12.27 1.25 -0.98
N ALA A 56 -13.15 1.33 0.00
CA ALA A 56 -13.95 0.20 0.45
C ALA A 56 -14.86 -0.37 -0.66
N ASP A 57 -15.29 0.46 -1.63
CA ASP A 57 -16.20 0.03 -2.71
C ASP A 57 -15.57 -1.00 -3.66
N TYR A 58 -14.25 -1.13 -3.65
CA TYR A 58 -13.52 -2.08 -4.48
C TYR A 58 -13.45 -3.50 -3.92
N PHE A 59 -14.00 -3.73 -2.74
CA PHE A 59 -14.03 -5.03 -2.08
C PHE A 59 -15.46 -5.57 -1.98
N ALA A 60 -15.59 -6.90 -1.89
CA ALA A 60 -16.89 -7.54 -1.73
C ALA A 60 -17.62 -7.01 -0.48
N ALA A 61 -18.87 -6.59 -0.65
CA ALA A 61 -19.65 -6.05 0.45
C ALA A 61 -20.07 -7.17 1.42
N ARG A 62 -20.01 -6.87 2.72
CA ARG A 62 -20.60 -7.71 3.76
C ARG A 62 -22.11 -7.66 3.63
N ASN A 63 -22.74 -8.83 3.54
CA ASN A 63 -24.19 -8.93 3.54
C ASN A 63 -24.71 -9.09 5.00
N PRO A 64 -25.32 -8.07 5.63
CA PRO A 64 -25.77 -8.16 7.01
C PRO A 64 -26.97 -9.12 7.20
N VAL A 65 -27.59 -9.59 6.12
CA VAL A 65 -28.79 -10.46 6.13
C VAL A 65 -28.42 -11.93 5.83
N ALA A 66 -27.15 -12.22 5.54
CA ALA A 66 -26.72 -13.57 5.27
C ALA A 66 -26.85 -14.45 6.52
N THR A 67 -27.84 -15.33 6.51
CA THR A 67 -28.14 -16.25 7.63
C THR A 67 -27.52 -17.63 7.44
N ALA A 68 -27.04 -17.95 6.24
CA ALA A 68 -26.45 -19.25 5.92
C ALA A 68 -24.92 -19.15 5.88
N PRO A 69 -24.20 -20.12 6.46
CA PRO A 69 -22.74 -20.22 6.31
C PRO A 69 -22.35 -20.28 4.83
N GLY A 70 -21.43 -19.40 4.39
CA GLY A 70 -20.95 -19.34 3.00
C GLY A 70 -21.80 -18.50 2.03
N SER A 71 -22.84 -17.80 2.50
CA SER A 71 -23.63 -16.88 1.68
C SER A 71 -22.93 -15.53 1.45
N ASP A 72 -21.97 -15.16 2.28
CA ASP A 72 -21.14 -13.98 2.12
C ASP A 72 -19.88 -14.32 1.35
N LYS A 73 -19.67 -13.63 0.24
CA LYS A 73 -18.43 -13.75 -0.52
C LYS A 73 -17.31 -13.08 0.26
N MET A 74 -16.35 -13.88 0.76
CA MET A 74 -15.11 -13.36 1.30
C MET A 74 -14.23 -12.84 0.18
N ASP A 75 -13.59 -11.71 0.42
CA ASP A 75 -12.63 -11.09 -0.48
C ASP A 75 -11.23 -11.10 0.14
N VAL A 76 -10.23 -10.65 -0.60
CA VAL A 76 -8.85 -10.59 -0.15
C VAL A 76 -8.28 -9.20 -0.39
N VAL A 77 -7.58 -8.67 0.61
CA VAL A 77 -6.74 -7.49 0.48
C VAL A 77 -5.29 -7.87 0.70
N ALA A 78 -4.39 -7.28 -0.07
CA ALA A 78 -2.97 -7.39 0.23
C ALA A 78 -2.44 -6.06 0.78
N PHE A 79 -1.46 -6.17 1.68
CA PHE A 79 -0.64 -5.05 2.13
C PHE A 79 0.81 -5.35 1.85
N GLN A 80 1.58 -4.31 1.57
CA GLN A 80 3.03 -4.40 1.44
C GLN A 80 3.70 -3.21 2.11
N LEU A 81 4.93 -3.43 2.57
CA LEU A 81 5.85 -2.40 3.00
C LEU A 81 7.25 -2.77 2.52
N VAL A 82 7.93 -1.82 1.89
CA VAL A 82 9.28 -1.96 1.38
C VAL A 82 10.19 -0.91 1.96
N THR A 83 11.49 -1.19 2.03
CA THR A 83 12.51 -0.25 2.51
C THR A 83 13.84 -0.46 1.78
N MET A 84 14.61 0.62 1.68
CA MET A 84 16.03 0.55 1.27
C MET A 84 16.98 0.45 2.47
N GLY A 85 16.44 0.40 3.69
CA GLY A 85 17.17 0.16 4.92
C GLY A 85 17.82 1.39 5.56
N ARG A 86 18.14 1.27 6.82
CA ARG A 86 18.64 2.37 7.67
C ARG A 86 19.97 2.98 7.19
N LYS A 87 20.84 2.18 6.57
CA LYS A 87 22.09 2.69 5.99
C LYS A 87 21.90 3.76 4.93
N ALA A 88 20.80 3.68 4.17
CA ALA A 88 20.45 4.71 3.18
C ALA A 88 20.15 6.05 3.88
N SER A 89 19.31 6.06 4.91
CA SER A 89 19.01 7.25 5.69
C SER A 89 20.23 7.83 6.38
N GLU A 90 21.06 6.98 7.02
CA GLU A 90 22.31 7.41 7.67
C GLU A 90 23.30 8.03 6.68
N HIS A 91 23.42 7.48 5.48
CA HIS A 91 24.28 8.05 4.45
C HIS A 91 23.77 9.38 3.93
N SER A 92 22.45 9.48 3.67
CA SER A 92 21.79 10.75 3.32
C SER A 92 22.05 11.81 4.38
N ALA A 93 21.84 11.48 5.66
CA ALA A 93 22.09 12.40 6.78
C ALA A 93 23.55 12.86 6.87
N LYS A 94 24.52 11.98 6.62
CA LYS A 94 25.95 12.35 6.61
C LYS A 94 26.29 13.32 5.49
N LEU A 95 25.74 13.11 4.30
CA LEU A 95 25.93 14.04 3.17
C LEU A 95 25.33 15.41 3.46
N PHE A 96 24.14 15.43 4.05
CA PHE A 96 23.46 16.66 4.46
C PHE A 96 24.28 17.44 5.52
N GLN A 97 24.76 16.74 6.56
CA GLN A 97 25.58 17.32 7.63
C GLN A 97 26.96 17.82 7.15
N ALA A 98 27.47 17.24 6.08
CA ALA A 98 28.71 17.67 5.43
C ALA A 98 28.54 18.82 4.43
N ASP A 99 27.36 19.43 4.33
CA ASP A 99 26.97 20.45 3.34
C ASP A 99 27.16 19.97 1.88
N ASP A 100 27.22 18.66 1.64
CA ASP A 100 27.32 18.08 0.29
C ASP A 100 25.91 17.86 -0.31
N TYR A 101 25.21 18.97 -0.50
CA TYR A 101 23.81 18.98 -0.92
C TYR A 101 23.58 18.32 -2.28
N THR A 102 24.54 18.44 -3.20
CA THR A 102 24.40 17.79 -4.52
C THR A 102 24.35 16.28 -4.41
N ASN A 103 25.31 15.68 -3.70
CA ASN A 103 25.33 14.23 -3.50
C ASN A 103 24.19 13.77 -2.58
N TYR A 104 23.80 14.58 -1.59
CA TYR A 104 22.61 14.30 -0.79
C TYR A 104 21.36 14.17 -1.66
N LEU A 105 21.04 15.16 -2.50
CA LEU A 105 19.85 15.15 -3.36
C LEU A 105 19.86 13.98 -4.35
N LEU A 106 21.01 13.69 -4.96
CA LEU A 106 21.16 12.58 -5.90
C LEU A 106 20.99 11.23 -5.20
N PHE A 107 21.61 11.05 -4.04
CA PHE A 107 21.54 9.77 -3.30
C PHE A 107 20.17 9.57 -2.67
N HIS A 108 19.59 10.62 -2.06
CA HIS A 108 18.25 10.57 -1.49
C HIS A 108 17.22 10.23 -2.57
N GLY A 109 17.22 10.94 -3.70
CA GLY A 109 16.34 10.67 -4.83
C GLY A 109 16.49 9.25 -5.37
N LEU A 110 17.73 8.78 -5.57
CA LEU A 110 17.98 7.40 -5.99
C LEU A 110 17.40 6.38 -5.01
N SER A 111 17.52 6.65 -3.71
CA SER A 111 17.05 5.72 -2.67
C SER A 111 15.53 5.64 -2.62
N VAL A 112 14.84 6.78 -2.75
CA VAL A 112 13.38 6.87 -2.81
C VAL A 112 12.85 6.18 -4.07
N GLU A 113 13.42 6.49 -5.24
CA GLU A 113 13.04 5.84 -6.50
C GLU A 113 13.29 4.32 -6.48
N ALA A 114 14.35 3.88 -5.81
CA ALA A 114 14.62 2.45 -5.64
C ALA A 114 13.56 1.76 -4.76
N ALA A 115 13.06 2.43 -3.71
CA ALA A 115 11.96 1.93 -2.89
C ALA A 115 10.67 1.83 -3.70
N GLU A 116 10.32 2.85 -4.48
CA GLU A 116 9.15 2.85 -5.35
C GLU A 116 9.25 1.76 -6.45
N ALA A 117 10.43 1.58 -7.05
CA ALA A 117 10.67 0.53 -8.03
C ALA A 117 10.49 -0.88 -7.41
N LEU A 118 10.98 -1.08 -6.18
CA LEU A 118 10.77 -2.33 -5.44
C LEU A 118 9.29 -2.56 -5.14
N ALA A 119 8.57 -1.52 -4.72
CA ALA A 119 7.13 -1.59 -4.45
C ALA A 119 6.34 -1.95 -5.71
N GLU A 120 6.68 -1.38 -6.88
CA GLU A 120 6.04 -1.70 -8.16
C GLU A 120 6.36 -3.14 -8.62
N MET A 121 7.62 -3.55 -8.48
CA MET A 121 8.03 -4.92 -8.79
C MET A 121 7.26 -5.93 -7.94
N TRP A 122 7.11 -5.62 -6.64
CA TRP A 122 6.39 -6.53 -5.74
C TRP A 122 4.88 -6.50 -5.95
N HIS A 123 4.31 -5.36 -6.29
CA HIS A 123 2.91 -5.27 -6.72
C HIS A 123 2.64 -6.20 -7.92
N LYS A 124 3.54 -6.26 -8.91
CA LYS A 124 3.44 -7.24 -9.99
C LYS A 124 3.47 -8.68 -9.46
N ARG A 125 4.32 -8.97 -8.49
CA ARG A 125 4.38 -10.29 -7.84
C ARG A 125 3.05 -10.64 -7.17
N ILE A 126 2.45 -9.69 -6.43
CA ILE A 126 1.13 -9.87 -5.78
C ILE A 126 0.05 -10.14 -6.84
N ARG A 127 0.01 -9.41 -7.96
CA ARG A 127 -0.94 -9.67 -9.06
C ARG A 127 -0.77 -11.08 -9.64
N THR A 128 0.47 -11.55 -9.75
CA THR A 128 0.76 -12.92 -10.21
C THR A 128 0.24 -13.96 -9.22
N GLU A 129 0.48 -13.77 -7.92
CA GLU A 129 0.02 -14.68 -6.87
C GLU A 129 -1.50 -14.72 -6.74
N LEU A 130 -2.17 -13.59 -6.97
CA LEU A 130 -3.64 -13.49 -7.00
C LEU A 130 -4.26 -13.92 -8.35
N GLY A 131 -3.45 -14.25 -9.36
CA GLY A 131 -3.89 -14.86 -10.60
C GLY A 131 -4.45 -13.91 -11.65
N PHE A 132 -4.11 -12.61 -11.62
CA PHE A 132 -4.61 -11.65 -12.62
C PHE A 132 -3.52 -10.84 -13.34
N ALA A 133 -2.23 -11.21 -13.18
CA ALA A 133 -1.12 -10.56 -13.88
C ALA A 133 -1.12 -10.79 -15.39
N ASP A 134 -1.85 -11.79 -15.89
CA ASP A 134 -1.98 -12.05 -17.33
C ASP A 134 -2.68 -10.91 -18.09
N ASN A 135 -3.39 -10.04 -17.36
CA ASN A 135 -3.99 -8.83 -17.88
C ASN A 135 -3.03 -7.62 -17.94
N ASP A 136 -1.79 -7.78 -17.45
CA ASP A 136 -0.79 -6.72 -17.49
C ASP A 136 -0.39 -6.41 -18.94
N ALA A 137 -0.25 -5.12 -19.24
CA ALA A 137 0.24 -4.71 -20.56
C ALA A 137 1.66 -5.27 -20.79
N PRO A 138 1.95 -5.84 -21.99
CA PRO A 138 3.26 -6.40 -22.27
C PRO A 138 4.36 -5.35 -22.39
N GLU A 139 4.00 -4.10 -22.62
CA GLU A 139 4.91 -2.97 -22.82
C GLU A 139 5.18 -2.27 -21.48
N LEU A 140 6.47 -2.18 -21.10
CA LEU A 140 6.90 -1.54 -19.86
C LEU A 140 6.37 -0.10 -19.70
N ALA A 141 6.37 0.67 -20.78
CA ALA A 141 5.86 2.05 -20.78
C ALA A 141 4.39 2.13 -20.39
N LYS A 142 3.57 1.16 -20.77
CA LYS A 142 2.16 1.11 -20.38
C LYS A 142 1.98 0.71 -18.91
N LEU A 143 2.86 -0.13 -18.37
CA LEU A 143 2.83 -0.50 -16.94
C LEU A 143 3.03 0.73 -16.06
N PHE A 144 3.91 1.66 -16.41
CA PHE A 144 4.10 2.93 -15.69
C PHE A 144 2.86 3.84 -15.73
N HIS A 145 1.92 3.61 -16.64
CA HIS A 145 0.63 4.31 -16.72
C HIS A 145 -0.54 3.42 -16.27
N GLN A 146 -0.31 2.54 -15.29
CA GLN A 146 -1.31 1.59 -14.80
C GLN A 146 -1.94 0.71 -15.90
N GLY A 147 -1.14 0.23 -16.86
CA GLY A 147 -1.55 -0.75 -17.84
C GLY A 147 -1.71 -2.15 -17.26
N TYR A 148 -2.29 -2.24 -16.07
CA TYR A 148 -2.59 -3.47 -15.34
C TYR A 148 -3.90 -3.33 -14.56
N GLN A 149 -4.45 -4.45 -14.13
CA GLN A 149 -5.64 -4.50 -13.28
C GLN A 149 -5.25 -4.18 -11.83
N GLY A 150 -6.15 -3.47 -11.13
CA GLY A 150 -5.95 -3.10 -9.74
C GLY A 150 -5.09 -1.86 -9.55
N SER A 151 -4.82 -1.52 -8.32
CA SER A 151 -4.00 -0.36 -7.94
C SER A 151 -3.40 -0.55 -6.56
N ARG A 152 -2.32 0.19 -6.26
CA ARG A 152 -1.78 0.33 -4.91
C ARG A 152 -2.02 1.76 -4.41
N TYR A 153 -2.36 1.88 -3.13
CA TYR A 153 -2.63 3.15 -2.48
C TYR A 153 -1.77 3.26 -1.24
N SER A 154 -0.90 4.26 -1.21
CA SER A 154 -0.03 4.52 -0.06
C SER A 154 -0.77 5.35 1.00
N PHE A 155 -0.51 5.06 2.28
CA PHE A 155 -1.07 5.82 3.39
C PHE A 155 -0.54 7.26 3.40
N GLY A 156 -1.39 8.22 3.79
CA GLY A 156 -1.10 9.66 3.72
C GLY A 156 -1.52 10.32 2.39
N TYR A 157 -1.97 9.55 1.39
CA TYR A 157 -2.48 10.08 0.12
C TYR A 157 -4.01 10.21 0.14
N PRO A 158 -4.61 11.00 -0.78
CA PRO A 158 -6.03 11.37 -0.72
C PRO A 158 -7.02 10.22 -0.51
N ALA A 159 -6.81 9.06 -1.14
CA ALA A 159 -7.73 7.93 -1.01
C ALA A 159 -7.64 7.22 0.37
N CYS A 160 -6.50 7.33 1.07
CA CYS A 160 -6.28 6.81 2.42
C CYS A 160 -5.39 7.78 3.23
N PRO A 161 -5.91 8.97 3.61
CA PRO A 161 -5.11 10.08 4.11
C PRO A 161 -4.61 9.90 5.54
N ARG A 162 -5.17 8.97 6.30
CA ARG A 162 -4.84 8.78 7.72
C ARG A 162 -3.53 8.03 7.87
N LEU A 163 -2.49 8.72 8.31
CA LEU A 163 -1.18 8.10 8.62
C LEU A 163 -1.28 7.16 9.83
N GLU A 164 -2.17 7.42 10.77
CA GLU A 164 -2.39 6.57 11.94
C GLU A 164 -2.81 5.14 11.56
N ASP A 165 -3.39 4.96 10.38
CA ASP A 165 -3.73 3.61 9.88
C ASP A 165 -2.47 2.76 9.58
N GLN A 166 -1.27 3.35 9.56
CA GLN A 166 -0.02 2.60 9.50
C GLN A 166 0.23 1.74 10.75
N GLU A 167 -0.28 2.11 11.92
CA GLU A 167 -0.22 1.23 13.12
C GLU A 167 -0.90 -0.11 12.85
N LYS A 168 -2.06 -0.08 12.18
CA LYS A 168 -2.79 -1.30 11.79
C LYS A 168 -2.01 -2.15 10.80
N LEU A 169 -1.34 -1.49 9.83
CA LEU A 169 -0.47 -2.18 8.89
C LEU A 169 0.72 -2.81 9.62
N PHE A 170 1.30 -2.14 10.62
CA PHE A 170 2.37 -2.66 11.44
C PHE A 170 1.93 -3.89 12.24
N GLU A 171 0.73 -3.89 12.81
CA GLU A 171 0.16 -5.06 13.47
C GLU A 171 -0.01 -6.25 12.50
N LEU A 172 -0.41 -5.98 11.24
CA LEU A 172 -0.60 -7.01 10.22
C LEU A 172 0.71 -7.60 9.71
N LEU A 173 1.69 -6.75 9.38
CA LEU A 173 2.90 -7.13 8.66
C LEU A 173 4.15 -7.29 9.52
N GLN A 174 4.18 -6.68 10.72
CA GLN A 174 5.33 -6.67 11.64
C GLN A 174 6.63 -6.23 10.93
N PRO A 175 6.66 -5.01 10.34
CA PRO A 175 7.79 -4.55 9.54
C PRO A 175 9.04 -4.23 10.37
N GLU A 176 8.95 -4.20 11.70
CA GLU A 176 10.08 -4.10 12.62
C GLU A 176 11.10 -5.22 12.37
N ARG A 177 10.65 -6.40 11.95
CA ARG A 177 11.52 -7.53 11.59
C ARG A 177 12.45 -7.26 10.40
N ILE A 178 12.16 -6.24 9.60
CA ILE A 178 13.02 -5.77 8.51
C ILE A 178 13.68 -4.42 8.81
N GLY A 179 13.49 -3.90 10.04
CA GLY A 179 14.11 -2.69 10.54
C GLY A 179 13.40 -1.41 10.16
N VAL A 180 12.06 -1.47 10.01
CA VAL A 180 11.21 -0.29 9.81
C VAL A 180 10.36 -0.06 11.05
N GLU A 181 10.31 1.19 11.51
CA GLU A 181 9.57 1.64 12.67
C GLU A 181 8.65 2.81 12.27
N LEU A 182 7.72 3.21 13.15
CA LEU A 182 6.93 4.42 12.99
C LEU A 182 7.50 5.53 13.88
N THR A 183 7.50 6.76 13.35
CA THR A 183 7.74 7.96 14.16
C THR A 183 6.49 8.30 15.00
N GLU A 184 6.61 9.29 15.90
CA GLU A 184 5.47 9.80 16.66
C GLU A 184 4.35 10.37 15.77
N GLU A 185 4.70 10.81 14.55
CA GLU A 185 3.76 11.30 13.53
C GLU A 185 3.31 10.21 12.55
N PHE A 186 3.53 8.94 12.89
CA PHE A 186 3.17 7.76 12.07
C PHE A 186 3.87 7.71 10.70
N GLN A 187 5.02 8.35 10.53
CA GLN A 187 5.82 8.22 9.33
C GLN A 187 6.76 7.02 9.42
N LEU A 188 7.13 6.46 8.27
CA LEU A 188 8.05 5.33 8.21
C LEU A 188 9.49 5.77 8.46
N ASP A 189 10.19 5.10 9.37
CA ASP A 189 11.62 5.22 9.61
C ASP A 189 12.30 3.86 9.34
N PRO A 190 13.25 3.76 8.42
CA PRO A 190 13.88 4.83 7.61
C PRO A 190 12.95 5.41 6.52
N GLU A 191 13.15 6.68 6.19
CA GLU A 191 12.29 7.43 5.27
C GLU A 191 12.29 6.89 3.83
N GLN A 192 13.33 6.17 3.41
CA GLN A 192 13.38 5.47 2.13
C GLN A 192 12.59 4.15 2.19
N SER A 193 11.36 4.27 2.65
CA SER A 193 10.39 3.19 2.82
C SER A 193 9.04 3.64 2.28
N THR A 194 8.26 2.70 1.75
CA THR A 194 6.89 2.97 1.34
C THR A 194 5.97 1.81 1.67
N SER A 195 4.74 2.12 2.06
CA SER A 195 3.70 1.16 2.40
C SER A 195 2.50 1.34 1.49
N ALA A 196 1.76 0.27 1.24
CA ALA A 196 0.55 0.36 0.44
C ALA A 196 -0.47 -0.72 0.77
N ILE A 197 -1.74 -0.34 0.61
CA ILE A 197 -2.86 -1.25 0.41
C ILE A 197 -2.96 -1.60 -1.06
N ILE A 198 -3.12 -2.89 -1.39
CA ILE A 198 -3.23 -3.40 -2.75
C ILE A 198 -4.68 -3.81 -3.01
N VAL A 199 -5.26 -3.18 -4.00
CA VAL A 199 -6.64 -3.39 -4.44
C VAL A 199 -6.62 -4.11 -5.79
N HIS A 200 -7.28 -5.26 -5.89
CA HIS A 200 -7.27 -6.09 -7.10
C HIS A 200 -8.43 -5.83 -8.07
N HIS A 201 -9.39 -4.98 -7.69
CA HIS A 201 -10.58 -4.71 -8.50
C HIS A 201 -10.20 -4.10 -9.86
N PRO A 202 -10.82 -4.55 -10.98
CA PRO A 202 -10.45 -4.08 -12.32
C PRO A 202 -10.65 -2.58 -12.54
N ASP A 203 -11.63 -1.98 -11.85
CA ASP A 203 -11.89 -0.54 -11.92
C ASP A 203 -11.07 0.30 -10.94
N ALA A 204 -10.23 -0.32 -10.12
CA ALA A 204 -9.39 0.41 -9.18
C ALA A 204 -8.37 1.27 -9.92
N LYS A 205 -8.53 2.58 -9.81
CA LYS A 205 -7.65 3.61 -10.34
C LYS A 205 -7.41 4.66 -9.27
N TYR A 206 -6.29 5.35 -9.36
CA TYR A 206 -6.02 6.45 -8.45
C TYR A 206 -7.09 7.53 -8.59
N PHE A 207 -7.57 8.04 -7.46
CA PHE A 207 -8.55 9.13 -7.40
C PHE A 207 -8.25 10.07 -6.23
N ASN A 208 -8.64 11.33 -6.38
CA ASN A 208 -8.60 12.33 -5.32
C ASN A 208 -9.97 12.39 -4.61
N ILE A 209 -9.94 12.86 -3.36
CA ILE A 209 -11.17 13.01 -2.55
C ILE A 209 -11.82 14.39 -2.76
N ASP A 210 -11.09 15.36 -3.32
CA ASP A 210 -11.53 16.75 -3.55
C ASP A 210 -12.48 16.87 -4.75
#